data_8a87a630a53189b763fdcd92dd5b5c63
#
_entry.id   8a87a630a53189b763fdcd92dd5b5c63
#
_cell.length_a   1.000
_cell.length_b   1.000
_cell.length_c   1.000
_cell.angle_alpha   90.00
_cell.angle_beta   90.00
_cell.angle_gamma   90.00
#
_symmetry.space_group_name_H-M   'P 1'
#
loop_
_entity.id
_entity.type
_entity.pdbx_description
1 polymer ?
#
loop_
_entity_poly.entity_id
_entity_poly.type
_entity_poly.pdbx_seq_one_letter_code
_entity_poly.pdbx_strand_id
1 'polypeptide(L)'
;MKLSPQLQTEMDSRNLKFIQACDMDGFVDAADVVTVPSWPEFMHHDPVANNWYSMHEKYPEFQFALIETETEKWIAVGNSIPLHFDGALEDLPDAGWDWAMLTGINADKPANLFSALAIQILPDYRGGGLSTIMIKVMQEIGLSHGLTKLIAPVRPNKKSDYP
;
A
#
# COMPACT_ATOMS: atom_id res chain seq x y z
N MET A 1 14.16 5.39 -0.54
CA MET A 1 14.95 4.69 0.53
C MET A 1 15.75 3.51 -0.02
N LYS A 2 16.62 2.84 0.79
CA LYS A 2 17.26 1.58 0.39
C LYS A 2 16.62 0.42 1.16
N LEU A 3 16.31 -0.66 0.45
CA LEU A 3 15.83 -1.90 1.05
C LEU A 3 16.97 -2.63 1.77
N SER A 4 16.62 -3.50 2.72
CA SER A 4 17.61 -4.40 3.35
C SER A 4 18.30 -5.27 2.29
N PRO A 5 19.58 -5.63 2.49
CA PRO A 5 20.32 -6.46 1.51
C PRO A 5 19.61 -7.80 1.20
N GLN A 6 18.94 -8.37 2.20
CA GLN A 6 18.20 -9.62 2.03
C GLN A 6 16.99 -9.45 1.11
N LEU A 7 16.18 -8.40 1.33
CA LEU A 7 15.01 -8.13 0.48
C LEU A 7 15.42 -7.72 -0.93
N GLN A 8 16.48 -6.92 -1.05
CA GLN A 8 17.03 -6.55 -2.35
C GLN A 8 17.49 -7.79 -3.14
N THR A 9 18.22 -8.72 -2.51
CA THR A 9 18.64 -9.97 -3.15
C THR A 9 17.43 -10.83 -3.59
N GLU A 10 16.39 -10.89 -2.76
CA GLU A 10 15.16 -11.61 -3.11
C GLU A 10 14.48 -10.98 -4.34
N MET A 11 14.43 -9.66 -4.41
CA MET A 11 13.86 -8.94 -5.56
C MET A 11 14.70 -9.11 -6.83
N ASP A 12 16.02 -8.95 -6.72
CA ASP A 12 16.95 -9.12 -7.85
C ASP A 12 16.84 -10.53 -8.46
N SER A 13 16.70 -11.56 -7.61
CA SER A 13 16.52 -12.95 -8.05
C SER A 13 15.24 -13.19 -8.86
N ARG A 14 14.29 -12.24 -8.80
CA ARG A 14 13.00 -12.26 -9.49
C ARG A 14 12.89 -11.21 -10.59
N ASN A 15 13.99 -10.56 -10.94
CA ASN A 15 14.04 -9.45 -11.91
C ASN A 15 13.07 -8.30 -11.53
N LEU A 16 13.01 -7.94 -10.25
CA LEU A 16 12.15 -6.89 -9.73
C LEU A 16 12.96 -5.68 -9.27
N LYS A 17 12.46 -4.49 -9.56
CA LYS A 17 12.92 -3.25 -8.94
C LYS A 17 11.81 -2.56 -8.16
N PHE A 18 12.22 -1.84 -7.13
CA PHE A 18 11.36 -1.06 -6.25
C PHE A 18 11.45 0.42 -6.62
N ILE A 19 10.30 1.10 -6.65
CA ILE A 19 10.18 2.55 -6.81
C ILE A 19 9.22 3.09 -5.76
N GLN A 20 9.56 4.21 -5.10
CA GLN A 20 8.65 4.97 -4.25
C GLN A 20 8.08 6.16 -4.99
N ALA A 21 6.86 6.58 -4.62
CA ALA A 21 6.23 7.73 -5.25
C ALA A 21 6.99 9.04 -5.01
N CYS A 22 7.67 9.18 -3.87
CA CYS A 22 8.52 10.34 -3.58
C CYS A 22 9.77 10.46 -4.48
N ASP A 23 10.13 9.38 -5.18
CA ASP A 23 11.32 9.34 -6.06
C ASP A 23 10.94 9.48 -7.56
N MET A 24 9.65 9.68 -7.87
CA MET A 24 9.18 9.68 -9.26
C MET A 24 8.01 10.64 -9.48
N ASP A 25 8.21 11.66 -10.30
CA ASP A 25 7.12 12.51 -10.80
C ASP A 25 6.15 11.68 -11.66
N GLY A 26 4.83 11.91 -11.50
CA GLY A 26 3.81 11.19 -12.25
C GLY A 26 3.61 9.73 -11.81
N PHE A 27 4.03 9.38 -10.59
CA PHE A 27 3.86 8.03 -10.04
C PHE A 27 2.42 7.54 -10.09
N VAL A 28 1.45 8.41 -9.74
CA VAL A 28 0.03 8.03 -9.69
C VAL A 28 -0.47 7.61 -11.07
N ASP A 29 -0.19 8.41 -12.09
CA ASP A 29 -0.59 8.11 -13.48
C ASP A 29 0.08 6.83 -13.99
N ALA A 30 1.36 6.62 -13.65
CA ALA A 30 2.07 5.39 -14.02
C ALA A 30 1.53 4.15 -13.27
N ALA A 31 1.08 4.31 -12.04
CA ALA A 31 0.51 3.24 -11.21
C ALA A 31 -0.89 2.79 -11.70
N ASP A 32 -1.61 3.64 -12.43
CA ASP A 32 -2.97 3.37 -12.88
C ASP A 32 -3.09 2.11 -13.75
N VAL A 33 -2.05 1.75 -14.46
CA VAL A 33 -1.99 0.48 -15.24
C VAL A 33 -2.21 -0.76 -14.36
N VAL A 34 -1.85 -0.68 -13.08
CA VAL A 34 -2.06 -1.75 -12.08
C VAL A 34 -3.29 -1.46 -11.24
N THR A 35 -3.47 -0.21 -10.85
CA THR A 35 -4.46 0.21 -9.85
C THR A 35 -5.88 0.15 -10.41
N VAL A 36 -6.14 0.80 -11.54
CA VAL A 36 -7.49 0.90 -12.12
C VAL A 36 -8.13 -0.47 -12.39
N PRO A 37 -7.47 -1.44 -13.06
CA PRO A 37 -8.09 -2.74 -13.32
C PRO A 37 -8.20 -3.63 -12.07
N SER A 38 -7.56 -3.24 -10.96
CA SER A 38 -7.55 -4.04 -9.72
C SER A 38 -8.63 -3.64 -8.74
N TRP A 39 -9.20 -2.44 -8.87
CA TRP A 39 -10.28 -1.97 -8.00
C TRP A 39 -11.62 -2.59 -8.39
N PRO A 40 -12.38 -3.15 -7.43
CA PRO A 40 -13.76 -3.55 -7.70
C PRO A 40 -14.64 -2.31 -7.93
N GLU A 41 -15.67 -2.44 -8.76
CA GLU A 41 -16.56 -1.34 -9.18
C GLU A 41 -17.09 -0.50 -8.02
N PHE A 42 -17.49 -1.15 -6.92
CA PHE A 42 -18.03 -0.43 -5.76
C PHE A 42 -17.04 0.53 -5.08
N MET A 43 -15.73 0.29 -5.21
CA MET A 43 -14.69 1.18 -4.65
C MET A 43 -14.58 2.50 -5.42
N HIS A 44 -14.97 2.51 -6.71
CA HIS A 44 -14.99 3.74 -7.51
C HIS A 44 -16.08 4.72 -7.05
N HIS A 45 -17.04 4.25 -6.25
CA HIS A 45 -18.16 5.06 -5.72
C HIS A 45 -18.03 5.32 -4.21
N ASP A 46 -16.95 4.89 -3.58
CA ASP A 46 -16.70 5.11 -2.16
C ASP A 46 -16.27 6.56 -1.92
N PRO A 47 -17.02 7.34 -1.11
CA PRO A 47 -16.67 8.74 -0.83
C PRO A 47 -15.30 8.91 -0.15
N VAL A 48 -14.86 7.92 0.63
CA VAL A 48 -13.57 7.96 1.32
C VAL A 48 -12.42 7.78 0.33
N ALA A 49 -12.64 7.04 -0.77
CA ALA A 49 -11.67 6.88 -1.85
C ALA A 49 -11.32 8.20 -2.55
N ASN A 50 -12.13 9.25 -2.44
CA ASN A 50 -11.80 10.59 -2.93
C ASN A 50 -10.54 11.17 -2.27
N ASN A 51 -10.13 10.65 -1.11
CA ASN A 51 -8.89 11.05 -0.44
C ASN A 51 -7.62 10.39 -1.02
N TRP A 52 -7.75 9.56 -2.06
CA TRP A 52 -6.63 8.81 -2.64
C TRP A 52 -5.49 9.71 -3.09
N TYR A 53 -5.81 10.75 -3.86
CA TYR A 53 -4.82 11.71 -4.32
C TYR A 53 -4.17 12.49 -3.16
N SER A 54 -4.98 12.93 -2.19
CA SER A 54 -4.47 13.64 -1.00
C SER A 54 -3.51 12.75 -0.18
N MET A 55 -3.75 11.45 -0.12
CA MET A 55 -2.84 10.50 0.51
C MET A 55 -1.49 10.42 -0.24
N HIS A 56 -1.52 10.37 -1.57
CA HIS A 56 -0.30 10.37 -2.38
C HIS A 56 0.50 11.66 -2.25
N GLU A 57 -0.18 12.81 -2.16
CA GLU A 57 0.47 14.11 -1.92
C GLU A 57 1.07 14.22 -0.52
N LYS A 58 0.36 13.74 0.50
CA LYS A 58 0.75 13.88 1.91
C LYS A 58 1.82 12.88 2.33
N TYR A 59 1.78 11.66 1.78
CA TYR A 59 2.62 10.53 2.18
C TYR A 59 3.19 9.77 0.96
N PRO A 60 3.87 10.45 0.03
CA PRO A 60 4.42 9.80 -1.17
C PRO A 60 5.45 8.71 -0.83
N GLU A 61 6.16 8.83 0.29
CA GLU A 61 7.14 7.85 0.76
C GLU A 61 6.52 6.53 1.24
N PHE A 62 5.20 6.50 1.50
CA PHE A 62 4.46 5.30 1.88
C PHE A 62 3.76 4.60 0.69
N GLN A 63 3.92 5.15 -0.51
CA GLN A 63 3.37 4.61 -1.76
C GLN A 63 4.50 4.06 -2.61
N PHE A 64 4.34 2.87 -3.17
CA PHE A 64 5.42 2.23 -3.91
C PHE A 64 4.90 1.26 -4.99
N ALA A 65 5.77 0.93 -5.92
CA ALA A 65 5.51 -0.06 -6.95
C ALA A 65 6.66 -1.07 -7.07
N LEU A 66 6.35 -2.25 -7.56
CA LEU A 66 7.31 -3.20 -8.10
C LEU A 66 7.19 -3.24 -9.62
N ILE A 67 8.34 -3.17 -10.25
CA ILE A 67 8.50 -3.10 -11.71
C ILE A 67 9.41 -4.25 -12.13
N GLU A 68 9.04 -4.94 -13.21
CA GLU A 68 9.90 -5.94 -13.83
C GLU A 68 11.06 -5.24 -14.54
N THR A 69 12.31 -5.61 -14.20
CA THR A 69 13.50 -4.88 -14.64
C THR A 69 13.76 -4.96 -16.14
N GLU A 70 13.44 -6.07 -16.78
CA GLU A 70 13.72 -6.28 -18.21
C GLU A 70 12.74 -5.54 -19.12
N THR A 71 11.48 -5.47 -18.74
CA THR A 71 10.41 -4.92 -19.57
C THR A 71 9.96 -3.53 -19.13
N GLU A 72 10.44 -3.05 -17.99
CA GLU A 72 9.97 -1.83 -17.32
C GLU A 72 8.45 -1.87 -17.00
N LYS A 73 7.86 -3.07 -16.96
CA LYS A 73 6.43 -3.25 -16.72
C LYS A 73 6.10 -3.10 -15.23
N TRP A 74 5.16 -2.24 -14.92
CA TRP A 74 4.58 -2.12 -13.59
C TRP A 74 3.71 -3.34 -13.31
N ILE A 75 4.01 -4.07 -12.24
CA ILE A 75 3.37 -5.36 -11.95
C ILE A 75 2.63 -5.38 -10.63
N ALA A 76 3.03 -4.54 -9.69
CA ALA A 76 2.36 -4.43 -8.40
C ALA A 76 2.48 -3.01 -7.84
N VAL A 77 1.46 -2.56 -7.11
CA VAL A 77 1.42 -1.28 -6.40
C VAL A 77 1.01 -1.54 -4.96
N GLY A 78 1.70 -0.90 -4.02
CA GLY A 78 1.42 -0.95 -2.59
C GLY A 78 1.17 0.44 -2.03
N ASN A 79 0.10 0.57 -1.26
CA ASN A 79 -0.30 1.82 -0.64
C ASN A 79 -0.51 1.61 0.85
N SER A 80 0.10 2.49 1.64
CA SER A 80 -0.07 2.52 3.08
C SER A 80 -0.14 3.95 3.58
N ILE A 81 -0.60 4.13 4.81
CA ILE A 81 -0.78 5.44 5.42
C ILE A 81 -0.32 5.40 6.89
N PRO A 82 0.58 6.32 7.31
CA PRO A 82 0.92 6.49 8.70
C PRO A 82 -0.23 7.14 9.45
N LEU A 83 -0.49 6.69 10.68
CA LEU A 83 -1.54 7.24 11.52
C LEU A 83 -1.20 7.10 13.01
N HIS A 84 -1.95 7.84 13.84
CA HIS A 84 -1.84 7.76 15.29
C HIS A 84 -3.04 7.03 15.87
N PHE A 85 -2.77 6.06 16.78
CA PHE A 85 -3.79 5.34 17.52
C PHE A 85 -3.31 5.04 18.94
N ASP A 86 -4.03 5.53 19.94
CA ASP A 86 -3.68 5.39 21.36
C ASP A 86 -4.30 4.16 22.03
N GLY A 87 -5.24 3.46 21.34
CA GLY A 87 -5.92 2.27 21.87
C GLY A 87 -5.09 0.99 21.80
N ALA A 88 -5.59 -0.08 22.39
CA ALA A 88 -5.08 -1.42 22.18
C ALA A 88 -5.45 -1.93 20.77
N LEU A 89 -4.70 -2.90 20.22
CA LEU A 89 -4.99 -3.40 18.87
C LEU A 89 -6.37 -4.07 18.77
N GLU A 90 -6.89 -4.57 19.88
CA GLU A 90 -8.21 -5.17 19.99
C GLU A 90 -9.35 -4.12 19.87
N ASP A 91 -9.03 -2.85 20.12
CA ASP A 91 -9.98 -1.73 20.06
C ASP A 91 -9.97 -1.01 18.72
N LEU A 92 -9.31 -1.57 17.70
CA LEU A 92 -9.31 -0.98 16.35
C LEU A 92 -10.75 -0.85 15.83
N PRO A 93 -11.12 0.32 15.26
CA PRO A 93 -12.50 0.56 14.80
C PRO A 93 -12.96 -0.37 13.68
N ASP A 94 -14.19 -0.82 13.75
CA ASP A 94 -14.84 -1.67 12.73
C ASP A 94 -14.96 -0.98 11.35
N ALA A 95 -14.87 0.35 11.30
CA ALA A 95 -14.81 1.11 10.05
C ALA A 95 -13.55 0.82 9.21
N GLY A 96 -12.56 0.15 9.78
CA GLY A 96 -11.46 -0.49 9.09
C GLY A 96 -10.72 0.43 8.11
N TRP A 97 -10.91 0.21 6.81
CA TRP A 97 -10.22 0.95 5.74
C TRP A 97 -10.54 2.46 5.77
N ASP A 98 -11.81 2.80 5.93
CA ASP A 98 -12.29 4.19 5.96
C ASP A 98 -11.68 4.94 7.14
N TRP A 99 -11.70 4.30 8.32
CA TRP A 99 -11.08 4.86 9.52
C TRP A 99 -9.59 5.09 9.32
N ALA A 100 -8.85 4.12 8.79
CA ALA A 100 -7.42 4.23 8.59
C ALA A 100 -7.07 5.38 7.63
N MET A 101 -7.78 5.47 6.49
CA MET A 101 -7.61 6.55 5.52
C MET A 101 -7.88 7.91 6.15
N LEU A 102 -9.06 8.10 6.75
CA LEU A 102 -9.46 9.39 7.31
C LEU A 102 -8.59 9.82 8.50
N THR A 103 -8.18 8.86 9.36
CA THR A 103 -7.29 9.15 10.49
C THR A 103 -5.91 9.61 10.01
N GLY A 104 -5.33 8.94 9.01
CA GLY A 104 -4.04 9.34 8.45
C GLY A 104 -4.10 10.68 7.72
N ILE A 105 -5.14 10.89 6.89
CA ILE A 105 -5.30 12.18 6.17
C ILE A 105 -5.47 13.34 7.14
N ASN A 106 -6.26 13.18 8.20
CA ASN A 106 -6.55 14.22 9.18
C ASN A 106 -5.61 14.21 10.40
N ALA A 107 -4.48 13.47 10.31
CA ALA A 107 -3.56 13.32 11.43
C ALA A 107 -3.02 14.67 11.91
N ASP A 108 -3.21 14.94 13.20
CA ASP A 108 -2.72 16.10 13.96
C ASP A 108 -1.63 15.70 14.96
N LYS A 109 -1.38 14.40 15.15
CA LYS A 109 -0.34 13.83 16.01
C LYS A 109 0.69 13.04 15.21
N PRO A 110 1.94 12.93 15.72
CA PRO A 110 2.93 12.05 15.13
C PRO A 110 2.40 10.61 15.03
N ALA A 111 2.60 9.95 13.89
CA ALA A 111 2.20 8.58 13.70
C ALA A 111 2.96 7.63 14.66
N ASN A 112 2.28 6.62 15.18
CA ASN A 112 2.86 5.55 16.02
C ASN A 112 2.64 4.15 15.44
N LEU A 113 1.89 4.07 14.34
CA LEU A 113 1.70 2.89 13.51
C LEU A 113 1.36 3.31 12.07
N PHE A 114 1.24 2.34 11.17
CA PHE A 114 0.78 2.60 9.81
C PHE A 114 -0.16 1.48 9.34
N SER A 115 -1.04 1.80 8.42
CA SER A 115 -2.02 0.87 7.85
C SER A 115 -1.69 0.55 6.40
N ALA A 116 -1.69 -0.74 6.05
CA ALA A 116 -1.81 -1.15 4.66
C ALA A 116 -3.21 -0.77 4.16
N LEU A 117 -3.30 -0.07 3.05
CA LEU A 117 -4.58 0.30 2.42
C LEU A 117 -4.87 -0.54 1.19
N ALA A 118 -3.84 -0.80 0.38
CA ALA A 118 -3.96 -1.64 -0.81
C ALA A 118 -2.65 -2.34 -1.16
N ILE A 119 -2.76 -3.57 -1.63
CA ILE A 119 -1.74 -4.28 -2.39
C ILE A 119 -2.42 -4.81 -3.64
N GLN A 120 -2.04 -4.26 -4.79
CA GLN A 120 -2.59 -4.59 -6.09
C GLN A 120 -1.52 -5.27 -6.91
N ILE A 121 -1.85 -6.41 -7.49
CA ILE A 121 -0.94 -7.22 -8.31
C ILE A 121 -1.67 -7.59 -9.59
N LEU A 122 -1.03 -7.36 -10.73
CA LEU A 122 -1.58 -7.76 -12.02
C LEU A 122 -1.90 -9.26 -12.05
N PRO A 123 -3.01 -9.67 -12.66
CA PRO A 123 -3.46 -11.08 -12.66
C PRO A 123 -2.38 -12.09 -13.04
N ASP A 124 -1.59 -11.81 -14.06
CA ASP A 124 -0.54 -12.70 -14.60
C ASP A 124 0.62 -12.93 -13.61
N TYR A 125 0.74 -12.07 -12.59
CA TYR A 125 1.81 -12.10 -11.57
C TYR A 125 1.33 -12.63 -10.22
N ARG A 126 0.06 -13.04 -10.11
CA ARG A 126 -0.50 -13.62 -8.88
C ARG A 126 -0.04 -15.05 -8.66
N GLY A 127 -0.10 -15.52 -7.41
CA GLY A 127 0.28 -16.89 -7.05
C GLY A 127 1.77 -17.17 -6.86
N GLY A 128 2.66 -16.24 -7.28
CA GLY A 128 4.12 -16.37 -7.17
C GLY A 128 4.73 -15.83 -5.86
N GLY A 129 3.94 -15.57 -4.81
CA GLY A 129 4.44 -15.02 -3.54
C GLY A 129 4.75 -13.53 -3.56
N LEU A 130 4.34 -12.80 -4.61
CA LEU A 130 4.62 -11.37 -4.75
C LEU A 130 3.99 -10.53 -3.64
N SER A 131 2.80 -10.92 -3.15
CA SER A 131 2.14 -10.28 -2.02
C SER A 131 3.01 -10.29 -0.74
N THR A 132 3.76 -11.37 -0.52
CA THR A 132 4.71 -11.45 0.61
C THR A 132 5.84 -10.44 0.45
N ILE A 133 6.38 -10.28 -0.75
CA ILE A 133 7.41 -9.26 -1.04
C ILE A 133 6.83 -7.86 -0.80
N MET A 134 5.63 -7.58 -1.30
CA MET A 134 4.95 -6.30 -1.10
C MET A 134 4.79 -5.94 0.38
N ILE A 135 4.40 -6.92 1.22
CA ILE A 135 4.29 -6.72 2.67
C ILE A 135 5.67 -6.44 3.29
N LYS A 136 6.71 -7.18 2.90
CA LYS A 136 8.08 -6.94 3.38
C LYS A 136 8.56 -5.53 3.02
N VAL A 137 8.35 -5.10 1.78
CA VAL A 137 8.69 -3.73 1.34
C VAL A 137 7.94 -2.70 2.18
N MET A 138 6.63 -2.90 2.37
CA MET A 138 5.81 -2.01 3.19
C MET A 138 6.30 -1.94 4.65
N GLN A 139 6.70 -3.07 5.23
CA GLN A 139 7.29 -3.12 6.57
C GLN A 139 8.63 -2.35 6.63
N GLU A 140 9.49 -2.49 5.64
CA GLU A 140 10.76 -1.75 5.60
C GLU A 140 10.54 -0.24 5.42
N ILE A 141 9.53 0.18 4.65
CA ILE A 141 9.11 1.58 4.58
C ILE A 141 8.73 2.07 5.99
N GLY A 142 7.83 1.38 6.67
CA GLY A 142 7.44 1.75 8.03
C GLY A 142 8.63 1.84 8.99
N LEU A 143 9.52 0.85 8.98
CA LEU A 143 10.72 0.84 9.81
C LEU A 143 11.65 2.01 9.52
N SER A 144 11.81 2.42 8.26
CA SER A 144 12.62 3.58 7.87
C SER A 144 12.09 4.90 8.43
N HIS A 145 10.80 4.95 8.77
CA HIS A 145 10.11 6.07 9.43
C HIS A 145 9.90 5.86 10.94
N GLY A 146 10.54 4.84 11.54
CA GLY A 146 10.42 4.54 12.97
C GLY A 146 9.12 3.87 13.38
N LEU A 147 8.31 3.39 12.41
CA LEU A 147 7.03 2.72 12.65
C LEU A 147 7.23 1.20 12.60
N THR A 148 6.96 0.52 13.72
CA THR A 148 7.15 -0.94 13.86
C THR A 148 5.84 -1.72 13.82
N LYS A 149 4.69 -1.02 13.87
CA LYS A 149 3.37 -1.64 13.87
C LYS A 149 2.69 -1.41 12.53
N LEU A 150 2.47 -2.49 11.77
CA LEU A 150 1.66 -2.50 10.55
C LEU A 150 0.32 -3.15 10.87
N ILE A 151 -0.77 -2.45 10.58
CA ILE A 151 -2.12 -3.00 10.59
C ILE A 151 -2.66 -3.11 9.16
N ALA A 152 -3.66 -3.95 8.95
CA ALA A 152 -4.30 -4.08 7.65
C ALA A 152 -5.81 -4.33 7.83
N PRO A 153 -6.68 -3.46 7.32
CA PRO A 153 -8.10 -3.74 7.24
C PRO A 153 -8.34 -4.84 6.18
N VAL A 154 -8.81 -6.00 6.63
CA VAL A 154 -9.03 -7.16 5.74
C VAL A 154 -10.51 -7.29 5.41
N ARG A 155 -10.82 -7.32 4.12
CA ARG A 155 -12.19 -7.54 3.64
C ARG A 155 -12.42 -9.03 3.34
N PRO A 156 -13.56 -9.62 3.75
CA PRO A 156 -13.89 -11.00 3.40
C PRO A 156 -13.95 -11.23 1.88
N ASN A 157 -13.41 -12.35 1.41
CA ASN A 157 -13.28 -12.68 -0.02
C ASN A 157 -14.60 -12.71 -0.82
N LYS A 158 -15.74 -12.87 -0.18
CA LYS A 158 -17.05 -12.99 -0.83
C LYS A 158 -18.00 -11.89 -0.39
N LYS A 159 -17.47 -10.71 -0.05
CA LYS A 159 -18.34 -9.62 0.40
C LYS A 159 -19.38 -9.22 -0.64
N SER A 160 -19.07 -9.33 -1.94
CA SER A 160 -20.00 -9.07 -3.04
C SER A 160 -21.23 -10.01 -3.04
N ASP A 161 -21.10 -11.20 -2.46
CA ASP A 161 -22.19 -12.20 -2.40
C ASP A 161 -23.13 -11.95 -1.20
N TYR A 162 -22.76 -11.01 -0.33
CA TYR A 162 -23.49 -10.65 0.88
C TYR A 162 -23.62 -9.12 0.95
N PRO A 163 -24.71 -8.58 0.38
CA PRO A 163 -24.95 -7.13 0.35
C PRO A 163 -25.17 -6.53 1.74
#